data_27bbdcffa45fa147ef0fbe837c5575ca
#
_entry.id   27bbdcffa45fa147ef0fbe837c5575ca
#
_cell.length_a   1.000
_cell.length_b   1.000
_cell.length_c   1.000
_cell.angle_alpha   90.00
_cell.angle_beta   90.00
_cell.angle_gamma   90.00
#
_symmetry.space_group_name_H-M   'P 1'
#
loop_
_entity.id
_entity.type
_entity.pdbx_description
1 polymer ?
#
loop_
_entity_poly.entity_id
_entity_poly.type
_entity_poly.pdbx_seq_one_letter_code
_entity_poly.pdbx_strand_id
1 'polypeptide(L)'
;GSEMCIRDSSIIMADYLGFPFIDAAEVIRFDENGDFDSETTNDILKERLKDVDNAVIPGFYGAYADGTVKTFSRGGSDITGSIVARAVKADVYENWTDVSGFLIADPRIIENPERIDTITYRELRELSYMGASVLHEDAIFPVRREGIPINIRNTNRPQDEGTWIVESTCQKCKYVVTGIAGKKGFCAVNIDKAMMNSEIGFGRKVLQAFEDYGISFEHVPSGIDTMTVFVHQDEFMDKEQKVVSAIHRLADPDSIDIEADLALIAVVGRGMK
;
A
#
# COMPACT_ATOMS: atom_id res chain seq x y z
N GLY A 1 -1.82 24.25 7.67
CA GLY A 1 -2.15 23.70 8.96
C GLY A 1 -1.13 22.71 9.47
N SER A 2 -1.28 21.41 9.15
CA SER A 2 -0.42 20.34 9.70
C SER A 2 1.05 20.47 9.27
N GLU A 3 1.32 20.87 8.04
CA GLU A 3 2.67 21.06 7.50
C GLU A 3 3.46 22.11 8.26
N MET A 4 2.82 23.18 8.71
CA MET A 4 3.46 24.22 9.51
C MET A 4 3.89 23.69 10.88
N CYS A 5 3.03 22.92 11.54
CA CYS A 5 3.37 22.28 12.82
C CYS A 5 4.52 21.30 12.69
N ILE A 6 4.54 20.52 11.62
CA ILE A 6 5.64 19.57 11.33
C ILE A 6 6.94 20.32 11.09
N ARG A 7 6.90 21.39 10.29
CA ARG A 7 8.06 22.24 10.02
C ARG A 7 8.62 22.87 11.29
N ASP A 8 7.77 23.50 12.10
CA ASP A 8 8.20 24.17 13.32
C ASP A 8 8.78 23.18 14.35
N SER A 9 8.14 22.03 14.51
CA SER A 9 8.67 20.94 15.37
C SER A 9 10.03 20.44 14.88
N SER A 10 10.22 20.35 13.57
CA SER A 10 11.50 19.92 12.97
C SER A 10 12.60 20.96 13.17
N ILE A 11 12.28 22.24 13.12
CA ILE A 11 13.24 23.33 13.44
C ILE A 11 13.70 23.22 14.90
N ILE A 12 12.76 23.05 15.85
CA ILE A 12 13.06 22.89 17.27
C ILE A 12 13.92 21.63 17.49
N MET A 13 13.60 20.54 16.81
CA MET A 13 14.37 19.30 16.92
C MET A 13 15.78 19.46 16.35
N ALA A 14 15.94 20.14 15.22
CA ALA A 14 17.25 20.43 14.62
C ALA A 14 18.13 21.25 15.55
N ASP A 15 17.57 22.29 16.17
CA ASP A 15 18.27 23.11 17.17
C ASP A 15 18.67 22.28 18.41
N TYR A 16 17.74 21.49 18.94
CA TYR A 16 17.98 20.61 20.10
C TYR A 16 19.10 19.58 19.85
N LEU A 17 19.15 19.00 18.65
CA LEU A 17 20.15 18.00 18.27
C LEU A 17 21.46 18.62 17.79
N GLY A 18 21.50 19.91 17.49
CA GLY A 18 22.63 20.57 16.85
C GLY A 18 22.85 20.13 15.40
N PHE A 19 21.79 19.70 14.71
CA PHE A 19 21.83 19.26 13.32
C PHE A 19 21.31 20.36 12.38
N PRO A 20 21.80 20.41 11.12
CA PRO A 20 21.25 21.34 10.13
C PRO A 20 19.78 21.00 9.84
N PHE A 21 18.97 22.04 9.78
CA PHE A 21 17.59 21.96 9.29
C PHE A 21 17.58 22.15 7.78
N ILE A 22 16.92 21.26 7.06
CA ILE A 22 16.71 21.36 5.60
C ILE A 22 15.21 21.35 5.36
N ASP A 23 14.66 22.45 4.83
CA ASP A 23 13.23 22.55 4.55
C ASP A 23 12.83 21.61 3.41
N ALA A 24 11.80 20.79 3.63
CA ALA A 24 11.30 19.89 2.59
C ALA A 24 10.85 20.64 1.32
N ALA A 25 10.34 21.87 1.47
CA ALA A 25 9.98 22.70 0.32
C ALA A 25 11.18 23.10 -0.57
N GLU A 26 12.41 23.03 -0.06
CA GLU A 26 13.62 23.31 -0.85
C GLU A 26 14.10 22.08 -1.64
N VAL A 27 13.77 20.87 -1.17
CA VAL A 27 14.40 19.64 -1.68
C VAL A 27 13.42 18.63 -2.29
N ILE A 28 12.12 18.71 -1.98
CA ILE A 28 11.09 17.82 -2.53
C ILE A 28 10.24 18.60 -3.53
N ARG A 29 10.15 18.07 -4.76
CA ARG A 29 9.47 18.72 -5.89
C ARG A 29 8.23 17.97 -6.34
N PHE A 30 7.22 18.75 -6.70
CA PHE A 30 6.04 18.32 -7.43
C PHE A 30 6.02 18.96 -8.81
N ASP A 31 5.52 18.23 -9.80
CA ASP A 31 5.34 18.73 -11.16
C ASP A 31 4.10 19.64 -11.29
N GLU A 32 3.88 20.18 -12.51
CA GLU A 32 2.75 21.08 -12.79
C GLU A 32 1.37 20.40 -12.57
N ASN A 33 1.29 19.07 -12.70
CA ASN A 33 0.06 18.31 -12.46
C ASN A 33 -0.17 18.03 -10.97
N GLY A 34 0.85 18.27 -10.15
CA GLY A 34 0.86 18.00 -8.72
C GLY A 34 1.28 16.58 -8.40
N ASP A 35 1.91 15.89 -9.31
CA ASP A 35 2.51 14.59 -9.07
C ASP A 35 3.93 14.75 -8.51
N PHE A 36 4.36 13.77 -7.72
CA PHE A 36 5.71 13.79 -7.13
C PHE A 36 6.78 13.60 -8.21
N ASP A 37 7.66 14.62 -8.38
CA ASP A 37 8.80 14.56 -9.28
C ASP A 37 9.99 13.83 -8.60
N SER A 38 10.02 12.54 -8.81
CA SER A 38 10.99 11.64 -8.20
C SER A 38 12.43 11.89 -8.61
N GLU A 39 12.67 12.19 -9.88
CA GLU A 39 14.04 12.33 -10.41
C GLU A 39 14.64 13.69 -10.03
N THR A 40 13.90 14.77 -10.22
CA THR A 40 14.34 16.11 -9.79
C THR A 40 14.59 16.16 -8.29
N THR A 41 13.69 15.60 -7.49
CA THR A 41 13.84 15.50 -6.02
C THR A 41 15.10 14.72 -5.64
N ASN A 42 15.32 13.57 -6.27
CA ASN A 42 16.48 12.73 -5.98
C ASN A 42 17.81 13.45 -6.28
N ASP A 43 17.89 14.18 -7.37
CA ASP A 43 19.09 14.93 -7.75
C ASP A 43 19.36 16.10 -6.79
N ILE A 44 18.31 16.85 -6.41
CA ILE A 44 18.43 17.93 -5.40
C ILE A 44 18.90 17.39 -4.06
N LEU A 45 18.26 16.32 -3.57
CA LEU A 45 18.63 15.72 -2.29
C LEU A 45 20.04 15.15 -2.28
N LYS A 46 20.47 14.46 -3.33
CA LYS A 46 21.85 13.97 -3.46
C LYS A 46 22.88 15.08 -3.32
N GLU A 47 22.67 16.19 -4.05
CA GLU A 47 23.62 17.31 -3.97
C GLU A 47 23.56 18.01 -2.62
N ARG A 48 22.35 18.20 -2.06
CA ARG A 48 22.13 18.89 -0.79
C ARG A 48 22.67 18.13 0.41
N LEU A 49 22.68 16.79 0.36
CA LEU A 49 23.10 15.89 1.45
C LEU A 49 24.50 15.30 1.28
N LYS A 50 25.20 15.61 0.18
CA LYS A 50 26.48 14.99 -0.21
C LYS A 50 27.55 15.03 0.89
N ASP A 51 27.65 16.17 1.60
CA ASP A 51 28.67 16.39 2.63
C ASP A 51 28.01 16.62 4.01
N VAL A 52 26.83 16.06 4.22
CA VAL A 52 26.03 16.24 5.44
C VAL A 52 25.91 14.90 6.16
N ASP A 53 26.54 14.78 7.33
CA ASP A 53 26.50 13.55 8.12
C ASP A 53 25.13 13.34 8.81
N ASN A 54 24.50 14.43 9.26
CA ASN A 54 23.21 14.42 9.95
C ASN A 54 22.37 15.63 9.52
N ALA A 55 21.08 15.44 9.38
CA ALA A 55 20.14 16.53 9.10
C ALA A 55 18.75 16.22 9.67
N VAL A 56 17.98 17.27 9.92
CA VAL A 56 16.54 17.15 10.18
C VAL A 56 15.78 17.72 8.99
N ILE A 57 14.94 16.87 8.39
CA ILE A 57 14.11 17.21 7.24
C ILE A 57 12.65 16.97 7.66
N PRO A 58 11.76 17.99 7.62
CA PRO A 58 10.36 17.79 7.91
C PRO A 58 9.71 16.88 6.85
N GLY A 59 8.82 16.02 7.29
CA GLY A 59 8.05 15.16 6.39
C GLY A 59 6.75 15.78 5.91
N PHE A 60 5.98 15.05 5.08
CA PHE A 60 4.61 15.33 4.69
C PHE A 60 4.42 16.33 3.54
N TYR A 61 5.37 17.19 3.20
CA TYR A 61 5.22 18.20 2.16
C TYR A 61 6.47 18.38 1.30
N GLY A 62 6.31 19.11 0.22
CA GLY A 62 7.33 19.62 -0.67
C GLY A 62 6.82 20.90 -1.33
N ALA A 63 7.32 21.26 -2.50
CA ALA A 63 6.88 22.45 -3.23
C ALA A 63 6.87 22.22 -4.74
N TYR A 64 6.04 23.01 -5.42
CA TYR A 64 6.13 23.25 -6.86
C TYR A 64 7.38 24.06 -7.22
N ALA A 65 7.68 24.19 -8.52
CA ALA A 65 8.81 24.97 -9.01
C ALA A 65 8.74 26.46 -8.61
N ASP A 66 7.53 27.01 -8.46
CA ASP A 66 7.28 28.39 -8.02
C ASP A 66 7.43 28.60 -6.50
N GLY A 67 7.70 27.53 -5.74
CA GLY A 67 7.82 27.55 -4.29
C GLY A 67 6.51 27.39 -3.53
N THR A 68 5.37 27.24 -4.22
CA THR A 68 4.10 26.96 -3.58
C THR A 68 4.13 25.59 -2.90
N VAL A 69 3.85 25.55 -1.59
CA VAL A 69 3.89 24.33 -0.79
C VAL A 69 2.74 23.39 -1.18
N LYS A 70 3.08 22.11 -1.33
CA LYS A 70 2.14 21.02 -1.55
C LYS A 70 2.39 19.88 -0.56
N THR A 71 1.30 19.34 0.01
CA THR A 71 1.34 18.18 0.90
C THR A 71 1.10 16.89 0.14
N PHE A 72 1.67 15.79 0.62
CA PHE A 72 1.26 14.44 0.22
C PHE A 72 -0.14 14.14 0.75
N SER A 73 -0.89 13.31 0.04
CA SER A 73 -2.29 13.00 0.38
C SER A 73 -2.42 12.16 1.65
N ARG A 74 -1.55 11.15 1.81
CA ARG A 74 -1.47 10.24 2.97
C ARG A 74 -0.06 9.72 3.15
N GLY A 75 0.29 9.32 4.39
CA GLY A 75 1.58 8.71 4.70
C GLY A 75 2.78 9.58 4.31
N GLY A 76 2.59 10.90 4.22
CA GLY A 76 3.59 11.81 3.66
C GLY A 76 4.91 11.83 4.42
N SER A 77 4.90 11.62 5.72
CA SER A 77 6.12 11.50 6.52
C SER A 77 6.88 10.22 6.18
N ASP A 78 6.17 9.10 6.03
CA ASP A 78 6.75 7.82 5.63
C ASP A 78 7.34 7.90 4.22
N ILE A 79 6.61 8.52 3.29
CA ILE A 79 7.07 8.77 1.91
C ILE A 79 8.31 9.65 1.92
N THR A 80 8.35 10.72 2.71
CA THR A 80 9.51 11.61 2.83
C THR A 80 10.74 10.86 3.31
N GLY A 81 10.62 10.04 4.36
CA GLY A 81 11.72 9.21 4.86
C GLY A 81 12.27 8.26 3.79
N SER A 82 11.39 7.63 3.04
CA SER A 82 11.73 6.74 1.93
C SER A 82 12.44 7.47 0.77
N ILE A 83 11.97 8.66 0.42
CA ILE A 83 12.59 9.52 -0.61
C ILE A 83 14.03 9.91 -0.20
N VAL A 84 14.19 10.35 1.04
CA VAL A 84 15.52 10.73 1.57
C VAL A 84 16.44 9.53 1.62
N ALA A 85 15.98 8.38 2.15
CA ALA A 85 16.75 7.14 2.18
C ALA A 85 17.25 6.72 0.79
N ARG A 86 16.40 6.83 -0.24
CA ARG A 86 16.80 6.58 -1.64
C ARG A 86 17.89 7.53 -2.09
N ALA A 87 17.74 8.82 -1.84
CA ALA A 87 18.65 9.84 -2.32
C ALA A 87 20.07 9.69 -1.76
N VAL A 88 20.17 9.34 -0.47
CA VAL A 88 21.46 9.13 0.20
C VAL A 88 21.98 7.69 0.06
N LYS A 89 21.23 6.80 -0.60
CA LYS A 89 21.52 5.36 -0.69
C LYS A 89 21.77 4.75 0.68
N ALA A 90 20.83 4.97 1.60
CA ALA A 90 20.90 4.51 2.96
C ALA A 90 21.06 2.98 3.07
N ASP A 91 21.77 2.50 4.05
CA ASP A 91 21.87 1.07 4.36
C ASP A 91 20.55 0.51 4.89
N VAL A 92 19.76 1.36 5.56
CA VAL A 92 18.44 1.03 6.11
C VAL A 92 17.56 2.27 6.20
N TYR A 93 16.27 2.10 6.01
CA TYR A 93 15.25 3.08 6.37
C TYR A 93 14.51 2.61 7.63
N GLU A 94 14.78 3.21 8.78
CA GLU A 94 14.02 2.96 9.99
C GLU A 94 12.76 3.84 10.04
N ASN A 95 11.59 3.19 10.10
CA ASN A 95 10.30 3.85 10.28
C ASN A 95 9.84 3.68 11.73
N TRP A 96 9.91 4.76 12.50
CA TRP A 96 9.54 4.78 13.91
C TRP A 96 8.08 5.18 14.08
N THR A 97 7.26 4.28 14.65
CA THR A 97 5.82 4.42 14.83
C THR A 97 5.41 3.98 16.25
N ASP A 98 4.12 3.84 16.51
CA ASP A 98 3.57 3.43 17.81
C ASP A 98 3.37 1.91 17.97
N VAL A 99 3.71 1.14 16.92
CA VAL A 99 3.62 -0.33 16.94
C VAL A 99 4.98 -0.98 16.68
N SER A 100 5.20 -2.20 17.22
CA SER A 100 6.47 -2.93 17.11
C SER A 100 6.60 -3.74 15.80
N GLY A 101 5.97 -3.31 14.72
CA GLY A 101 6.01 -3.99 13.42
C GLY A 101 4.68 -4.64 13.03
N PHE A 102 4.73 -5.57 12.09
CA PHE A 102 3.56 -6.30 11.61
C PHE A 102 3.29 -7.53 12.46
N LEU A 103 2.02 -7.82 12.67
CA LEU A 103 1.54 -9.03 13.35
C LEU A 103 1.02 -10.04 12.32
N ILE A 104 1.11 -11.32 12.65
CA ILE A 104 0.65 -12.41 11.76
C ILE A 104 -0.87 -12.40 11.54
N ALA A 105 -1.63 -11.75 12.42
CA ALA A 105 -3.08 -11.58 12.35
C ALA A 105 -3.51 -10.30 13.05
N ASP A 106 -4.74 -9.87 12.80
CA ASP A 106 -5.33 -8.69 13.44
C ASP A 106 -5.52 -8.92 14.95
N PRO A 107 -4.90 -8.12 15.84
CA PRO A 107 -5.02 -8.26 17.29
C PRO A 107 -6.43 -8.00 17.84
N ARG A 108 -7.32 -7.41 17.02
CA ARG A 108 -8.74 -7.23 17.36
C ARG A 108 -9.55 -8.51 17.19
N ILE A 109 -9.00 -9.50 16.46
CA ILE A 109 -9.68 -10.77 16.15
C ILE A 109 -8.97 -11.94 16.85
N ILE A 110 -7.65 -11.93 16.86
CA ILE A 110 -6.83 -13.00 17.45
C ILE A 110 -6.10 -12.44 18.67
N GLU A 111 -6.27 -13.11 19.80
CA GLU A 111 -5.59 -12.73 21.04
C GLU A 111 -4.09 -13.02 20.95
N ASN A 112 -3.27 -12.00 21.25
CA ASN A 112 -1.82 -12.09 21.28
C ASN A 112 -1.16 -12.69 20.02
N PRO A 113 -1.44 -12.18 18.81
CA PRO A 113 -0.81 -12.67 17.60
C PRO A 113 0.71 -12.42 17.63
N GLU A 114 1.48 -13.37 17.11
CA GLU A 114 2.94 -13.20 17.01
C GLU A 114 3.31 -12.08 16.05
N ARG A 115 4.49 -11.47 16.28
CA ARG A 115 5.08 -10.50 15.37
C ARG A 115 5.75 -11.20 14.19
N ILE A 116 5.68 -10.58 13.03
CA ILE A 116 6.43 -10.98 11.84
C ILE A 116 7.84 -10.37 11.93
N ASP A 117 8.88 -11.20 12.02
CA ASP A 117 10.25 -10.68 12.09
C ASP A 117 10.73 -10.12 10.76
N THR A 118 10.47 -10.83 9.67
CA THR A 118 10.88 -10.42 8.32
C THR A 118 9.79 -10.72 7.31
N ILE A 119 9.45 -9.73 6.49
CA ILE A 119 8.46 -9.81 5.42
C ILE A 119 9.06 -9.27 4.12
N THR A 120 8.69 -9.84 2.98
CA THR A 120 9.08 -9.27 1.68
C THR A 120 8.12 -8.16 1.26
N TYR A 121 8.58 -7.25 0.39
CA TYR A 121 7.72 -6.21 -0.18
C TYR A 121 6.47 -6.78 -0.85
N ARG A 122 6.58 -7.95 -1.48
CA ARG A 122 5.45 -8.62 -2.12
C ARG A 122 4.42 -9.09 -1.10
N GLU A 123 4.86 -9.78 -0.05
CA GLU A 123 3.99 -10.25 1.04
C GLU A 123 3.32 -9.07 1.76
N LEU A 124 4.08 -8.00 1.99
CA LEU A 124 3.56 -6.79 2.61
C LEU A 124 2.42 -6.17 1.79
N ARG A 125 2.57 -6.07 0.46
CA ARG A 125 1.51 -5.55 -0.40
C ARG A 125 0.23 -6.39 -0.33
N GLU A 126 0.35 -7.71 -0.34
CA GLU A 126 -0.79 -8.62 -0.21
C GLU A 126 -1.53 -8.40 1.14
N LEU A 127 -0.78 -8.30 2.25
CA LEU A 127 -1.37 -8.07 3.57
C LEU A 127 -1.98 -6.66 3.70
N SER A 128 -1.29 -5.64 3.21
CA SER A 128 -1.74 -4.23 3.28
C SER A 128 -3.02 -4.02 2.47
N TYR A 129 -3.12 -4.62 1.30
CA TYR A 129 -4.30 -4.58 0.46
C TYR A 129 -5.55 -5.11 1.18
N MET A 130 -5.37 -6.14 2.00
CA MET A 130 -6.42 -6.74 2.82
C MET A 130 -6.61 -6.07 4.19
N GLY A 131 -6.02 -4.88 4.41
CA GLY A 131 -6.26 -4.03 5.57
C GLY A 131 -5.25 -4.14 6.72
N ALA A 132 -4.22 -4.97 6.61
CA ALA A 132 -3.11 -5.03 7.57
C ALA A 132 -2.06 -3.94 7.27
N SER A 133 -2.43 -2.66 7.42
CA SER A 133 -1.56 -1.53 7.07
C SER A 133 -0.90 -0.94 8.32
N VAL A 134 0.42 -0.97 8.38
CA VAL A 134 1.26 -0.24 9.35
C VAL A 134 2.02 0.88 8.64
N LEU A 135 2.43 0.67 7.41
CA LEU A 135 3.15 1.61 6.56
C LEU A 135 2.32 1.88 5.29
N HIS A 136 2.27 3.15 4.85
CA HIS A 136 1.59 3.49 3.61
C HIS A 136 2.35 2.87 2.42
N GLU A 137 1.64 2.23 1.50
CA GLU A 137 2.30 1.49 0.40
C GLU A 137 3.13 2.40 -0.52
N ASP A 138 2.73 3.66 -0.70
CA ASP A 138 3.50 4.63 -1.50
C ASP A 138 4.89 4.92 -0.91
N ALA A 139 5.05 4.76 0.41
CA ALA A 139 6.34 4.92 1.07
C ALA A 139 7.36 3.81 0.74
N ILE A 140 6.88 2.70 0.18
CA ILE A 140 7.72 1.55 -0.16
C ILE A 140 8.47 1.77 -1.49
N PHE A 141 7.84 2.45 -2.45
CA PHE A 141 8.37 2.53 -3.82
C PHE A 141 9.77 3.13 -3.93
N PRO A 142 10.11 4.28 -3.29
CA PRO A 142 11.43 4.86 -3.45
C PRO A 142 12.56 3.94 -2.98
N VAL A 143 12.41 3.32 -1.80
CA VAL A 143 13.44 2.44 -1.21
C VAL A 143 13.49 1.06 -1.87
N ARG A 144 12.34 0.52 -2.30
CA ARG A 144 12.28 -0.76 -3.00
C ARG A 144 13.09 -0.75 -4.30
N ARG A 145 13.01 0.34 -5.05
CA ARG A 145 13.73 0.49 -6.32
C ARG A 145 15.25 0.36 -6.16
N GLU A 146 15.76 0.78 -5.01
CA GLU A 146 17.19 0.72 -4.66
C GLU A 146 17.56 -0.51 -3.80
N GLY A 147 16.59 -1.34 -3.44
CA GLY A 147 16.80 -2.52 -2.60
C GLY A 147 17.12 -2.19 -1.12
N ILE A 148 16.79 -0.98 -0.67
CA ILE A 148 17.03 -0.53 0.70
C ILE A 148 16.01 -1.18 1.64
N PRO A 149 16.44 -1.94 2.67
CA PRO A 149 15.51 -2.54 3.62
C PRO A 149 14.84 -1.47 4.50
N ILE A 150 13.59 -1.75 4.90
CA ILE A 150 12.86 -0.94 5.88
C ILE A 150 12.81 -1.71 7.20
N ASN A 151 13.03 -1.04 8.33
CA ASN A 151 12.80 -1.59 9.65
C ASN A 151 11.72 -0.79 10.38
N ILE A 152 10.58 -1.41 10.67
CA ILE A 152 9.50 -0.79 11.44
C ILE A 152 9.82 -0.91 12.92
N ARG A 153 9.96 0.22 13.61
CA ARG A 153 10.38 0.31 15.02
C ARG A 153 9.32 1.01 15.88
N ASN A 154 9.27 0.67 17.15
CA ASN A 154 8.32 1.26 18.09
C ASN A 154 8.97 2.34 18.94
N THR A 155 8.49 3.57 18.85
CA THR A 155 8.95 4.71 19.64
C THR A 155 8.74 4.51 21.15
N ASN A 156 7.69 3.78 21.55
CA ASN A 156 7.36 3.50 22.94
C ASN A 156 8.13 2.26 23.49
N ARG A 157 8.68 1.45 22.59
CA ARG A 157 9.46 0.23 22.90
C ARG A 157 10.69 0.14 22.00
N PRO A 158 11.69 1.04 22.17
CA PRO A 158 12.83 1.12 21.27
C PRO A 158 13.74 -0.12 21.32
N GLN A 159 13.62 -0.96 22.36
CA GLN A 159 14.32 -2.23 22.48
C GLN A 159 13.75 -3.35 21.60
N ASP A 160 12.50 -3.21 21.11
CA ASP A 160 11.90 -4.21 20.23
C ASP A 160 12.60 -4.15 18.85
N GLU A 161 12.95 -5.31 18.30
CA GLU A 161 13.63 -5.40 16.99
C GLU A 161 12.76 -4.96 15.82
N GLY A 162 11.43 -4.97 16.00
CA GLY A 162 10.46 -4.59 14.98
C GLY A 162 10.32 -5.60 13.84
N THR A 163 9.82 -5.16 12.71
CA THR A 163 9.70 -5.99 11.49
C THR A 163 10.61 -5.45 10.40
N TRP A 164 11.36 -6.33 9.76
CA TRP A 164 12.16 -6.02 8.59
C TRP A 164 11.37 -6.26 7.30
N ILE A 165 11.36 -5.28 6.40
CA ILE A 165 10.78 -5.37 5.06
C ILE A 165 11.93 -5.38 4.06
N VAL A 166 12.00 -6.43 3.25
CA VAL A 166 13.12 -6.69 2.34
C VAL A 166 12.63 -7.08 0.94
N GLU A 167 13.46 -6.93 -0.09
CA GLU A 167 13.12 -7.35 -1.46
C GLU A 167 12.98 -8.88 -1.55
N SER A 168 13.96 -9.58 -0.99
CA SER A 168 13.97 -11.04 -0.92
C SER A 168 14.72 -11.51 0.31
N THR A 169 14.45 -12.74 0.75
CA THR A 169 15.16 -13.34 1.86
C THR A 169 15.34 -14.82 1.62
N CYS A 170 16.54 -15.33 1.93
CA CYS A 170 16.86 -16.76 1.96
C CYS A 170 16.51 -17.38 3.33
N GLN A 171 16.09 -16.60 4.31
CA GLN A 171 15.66 -17.13 5.60
C GLN A 171 14.43 -18.01 5.42
N LYS A 172 14.51 -19.23 5.94
CA LYS A 172 13.32 -20.09 6.05
C LYS A 172 12.33 -19.39 6.99
N CYS A 173 11.10 -19.28 6.54
CA CYS A 173 10.03 -18.80 7.42
C CYS A 173 9.89 -19.77 8.60
N LYS A 174 9.68 -19.23 9.79
CA LYS A 174 9.30 -20.03 10.98
C LYS A 174 8.02 -20.83 10.70
N TYR A 175 7.13 -20.23 9.93
CA TYR A 175 5.85 -20.82 9.53
C TYR A 175 5.69 -20.82 8.00
N VAL A 176 4.84 -21.69 7.49
CA VAL A 176 4.44 -21.72 6.06
C VAL A 176 3.70 -20.44 5.68
N VAL A 177 2.89 -19.91 6.62
CA VAL A 177 2.12 -18.67 6.49
C VAL A 177 2.89 -17.54 7.15
N THR A 178 3.07 -16.43 6.44
CA THR A 178 3.68 -15.20 6.94
C THR A 178 2.66 -14.35 7.68
N GLY A 179 1.43 -14.27 7.17
CA GLY A 179 0.35 -13.50 7.80
C GLY A 179 -1.01 -13.80 7.21
N ILE A 180 -2.04 -13.43 7.94
CA ILE A 180 -3.44 -13.54 7.56
C ILE A 180 -4.10 -12.19 7.77
N ALA A 181 -4.73 -11.69 6.72
CA ALA A 181 -5.50 -10.45 6.76
C ALA A 181 -6.91 -10.67 6.22
N GLY A 182 -7.88 -9.90 6.67
CA GLY A 182 -9.26 -10.01 6.20
C GLY A 182 -9.95 -8.65 6.15
N LYS A 183 -10.82 -8.51 5.17
CA LYS A 183 -11.63 -7.31 4.97
C LYS A 183 -13.08 -7.71 4.68
N LYS A 184 -14.02 -7.04 5.34
CA LYS A 184 -15.46 -7.22 5.14
C LYS A 184 -15.99 -6.22 4.11
N GLY A 185 -17.24 -6.40 3.71
CA GLY A 185 -17.94 -5.45 2.84
C GLY A 185 -17.85 -5.79 1.37
N PHE A 186 -17.81 -7.08 1.05
CA PHE A 186 -17.83 -7.57 -0.33
C PHE A 186 -19.13 -8.27 -0.65
N CYS A 187 -19.44 -8.32 -1.93
CA CYS A 187 -20.42 -9.21 -2.50
C CYS A 187 -19.83 -10.00 -3.67
N ALA A 188 -20.37 -11.16 -3.92
CA ALA A 188 -20.03 -12.03 -5.04
C ALA A 188 -21.15 -11.99 -6.08
N VAL A 189 -20.81 -11.75 -7.33
CA VAL A 189 -21.69 -11.89 -8.47
C VAL A 189 -21.32 -13.19 -9.16
N ASN A 190 -22.11 -14.22 -8.93
CA ASN A 190 -21.91 -15.56 -9.50
C ASN A 190 -22.62 -15.65 -10.84
N ILE A 191 -21.91 -16.02 -11.88
CA ILE A 191 -22.40 -16.05 -13.27
C ILE A 191 -22.17 -17.45 -13.81
N ASP A 192 -23.26 -18.12 -14.19
CA ASP A 192 -23.24 -19.44 -14.79
C ASP A 192 -23.52 -19.35 -16.28
N LYS A 193 -22.76 -20.07 -17.06
CA LYS A 193 -23.00 -20.23 -18.49
C LYS A 193 -22.46 -21.57 -18.98
N ALA A 194 -23.33 -22.42 -19.48
CA ALA A 194 -22.94 -23.67 -20.13
C ALA A 194 -21.97 -23.41 -21.27
N MET A 195 -20.89 -24.17 -21.33
CA MET A 195 -19.82 -24.06 -22.34
C MET A 195 -19.08 -22.72 -22.30
N MET A 196 -19.06 -22.05 -21.16
CA MET A 196 -18.39 -20.75 -20.96
C MET A 196 -16.91 -20.78 -21.41
N ASN A 197 -16.20 -21.85 -21.10
CA ASN A 197 -14.79 -22.03 -21.45
C ASN A 197 -14.54 -22.08 -22.96
N SER A 198 -15.57 -22.38 -23.77
CA SER A 198 -15.50 -22.40 -25.24
C SER A 198 -15.86 -21.06 -25.87
N GLU A 199 -16.43 -20.13 -25.11
CA GLU A 199 -16.82 -18.82 -25.60
C GLU A 199 -15.68 -17.81 -25.48
N ILE A 200 -15.03 -17.51 -26.61
CA ILE A 200 -13.95 -16.53 -26.66
C ILE A 200 -14.46 -15.15 -26.24
N GLY A 201 -13.81 -14.56 -25.22
CA GLY A 201 -14.11 -13.21 -24.75
C GLY A 201 -15.28 -13.10 -23.77
N PHE A 202 -15.83 -14.21 -23.26
CA PHE A 202 -16.89 -14.18 -22.26
C PHE A 202 -16.50 -13.34 -21.03
N GLY A 203 -15.35 -13.62 -20.40
CA GLY A 203 -14.86 -12.87 -19.25
C GLY A 203 -14.69 -11.36 -19.52
N ARG A 204 -14.21 -10.99 -20.71
CA ARG A 204 -14.13 -9.59 -21.12
C ARG A 204 -15.50 -8.92 -21.15
N LYS A 205 -16.52 -9.59 -21.71
CA LYS A 205 -17.88 -9.07 -21.78
C LYS A 205 -18.50 -8.87 -20.39
N VAL A 206 -18.26 -9.82 -19.47
CA VAL A 206 -18.68 -9.71 -18.08
C VAL A 206 -18.01 -8.52 -17.40
N LEU A 207 -16.67 -8.44 -17.45
CA LEU A 207 -15.91 -7.36 -16.80
C LEU A 207 -16.23 -5.98 -17.40
N GLN A 208 -16.56 -5.90 -18.69
CA GLN A 208 -17.02 -4.67 -19.32
C GLN A 208 -18.30 -4.12 -18.66
N ALA A 209 -19.22 -4.98 -18.20
CA ALA A 209 -20.41 -4.53 -17.49
C ALA A 209 -20.07 -3.82 -16.16
N PHE A 210 -19.02 -4.23 -15.46
CA PHE A 210 -18.53 -3.55 -14.26
C PHE A 210 -17.80 -2.25 -14.60
N GLU A 211 -16.95 -2.27 -15.62
CA GLU A 211 -16.21 -1.10 -16.11
C GLU A 211 -17.16 0.03 -16.54
N ASP A 212 -18.22 -0.27 -17.30
CA ASP A 212 -19.22 0.69 -17.79
C ASP A 212 -19.92 1.45 -16.65
N TYR A 213 -19.95 0.88 -15.45
CA TYR A 213 -20.53 1.50 -14.26
C TYR A 213 -19.49 1.93 -13.22
N GLY A 214 -18.20 1.91 -13.56
CA GLY A 214 -17.12 2.37 -12.70
C GLY A 214 -16.96 1.54 -11.43
N ILE A 215 -17.10 0.20 -11.51
CA ILE A 215 -16.94 -0.72 -10.40
C ILE A 215 -15.65 -1.51 -10.58
N SER A 216 -14.74 -1.41 -9.61
CA SER A 216 -13.55 -2.25 -9.54
C SER A 216 -13.88 -3.64 -9.02
N PHE A 217 -13.20 -4.66 -9.52
CA PHE A 217 -13.24 -6.00 -8.94
C PHE A 217 -12.01 -6.26 -8.06
N GLU A 218 -12.20 -7.11 -7.04
CA GLU A 218 -11.14 -7.53 -6.13
C GLU A 218 -10.57 -8.90 -6.48
N HIS A 219 -11.44 -9.81 -6.89
CA HIS A 219 -11.09 -11.18 -7.23
C HIS A 219 -12.06 -11.75 -8.25
N VAL A 220 -11.54 -12.54 -9.20
CA VAL A 220 -12.37 -13.11 -10.29
C VAL A 220 -11.99 -14.58 -10.52
N PRO A 221 -12.41 -15.49 -9.65
CA PRO A 221 -12.26 -16.92 -9.90
C PRO A 221 -13.19 -17.38 -11.04
N SER A 222 -12.68 -18.23 -11.89
CA SER A 222 -13.45 -18.83 -12.99
C SER A 222 -13.26 -20.34 -13.02
N GLY A 223 -14.37 -21.06 -13.24
CA GLY A 223 -14.42 -22.50 -13.52
C GLY A 223 -14.61 -22.78 -15.00
N ILE A 224 -15.15 -23.96 -15.30
CA ILE A 224 -15.47 -24.38 -16.70
C ILE A 224 -16.71 -23.64 -17.19
N ASP A 225 -17.77 -23.61 -16.38
CA ASP A 225 -19.08 -23.06 -16.71
C ASP A 225 -19.50 -21.94 -15.75
N THR A 226 -18.61 -21.47 -14.87
CA THR A 226 -18.89 -20.49 -13.85
C THR A 226 -17.82 -19.41 -13.77
N MET A 227 -18.21 -18.18 -13.48
CA MET A 227 -17.34 -17.07 -13.19
C MET A 227 -17.92 -16.26 -12.04
N THR A 228 -17.12 -15.97 -11.02
CA THR A 228 -17.55 -15.14 -9.91
C THR A 228 -16.74 -13.83 -9.91
N VAL A 229 -17.41 -12.70 -9.77
CA VAL A 229 -16.77 -11.39 -9.62
C VAL A 229 -17.02 -10.88 -8.21
N PHE A 230 -15.93 -10.73 -7.42
CA PHE A 230 -16.00 -10.12 -6.10
C PHE A 230 -15.77 -8.62 -6.21
N VAL A 231 -16.70 -7.85 -5.66
CA VAL A 231 -16.67 -6.39 -5.69
C VAL A 231 -16.97 -5.80 -4.31
N HIS A 232 -16.62 -4.54 -4.08
CA HIS A 232 -17.05 -3.81 -2.89
C HIS A 232 -18.57 -3.65 -2.90
N GLN A 233 -19.21 -4.09 -1.82
CA GLN A 233 -20.67 -4.07 -1.69
C GLN A 233 -21.24 -2.66 -1.81
N ASP A 234 -20.61 -1.67 -1.16
CA ASP A 234 -21.06 -0.28 -1.18
C ASP A 234 -21.01 0.35 -2.58
N GLU A 235 -20.07 -0.07 -3.43
CA GLU A 235 -19.96 0.41 -4.80
C GLU A 235 -20.96 -0.25 -5.75
N PHE A 236 -21.38 -1.47 -5.43
CA PHE A 236 -22.18 -2.32 -6.29
C PHE A 236 -23.68 -2.21 -6.04
N MET A 237 -24.14 -2.21 -4.78
CA MET A 237 -25.56 -2.38 -4.43
C MET A 237 -26.48 -1.36 -5.10
N ASP A 238 -26.08 -0.09 -5.16
CA ASP A 238 -26.87 0.96 -5.83
C ASP A 238 -26.92 0.80 -7.36
N LYS A 239 -26.03 0.00 -7.92
CA LYS A 239 -25.88 -0.22 -9.37
C LYS A 239 -26.23 -1.64 -9.81
N GLU A 240 -26.58 -2.51 -8.87
CA GLU A 240 -26.82 -3.95 -9.06
C GLU A 240 -27.66 -4.25 -10.31
N GLN A 241 -28.89 -3.70 -10.38
CA GLN A 241 -29.80 -3.96 -11.49
C GLN A 241 -29.21 -3.53 -12.84
N LYS A 242 -28.46 -2.44 -12.87
CA LYS A 242 -27.83 -1.92 -14.09
C LYS A 242 -26.72 -2.84 -14.57
N VAL A 243 -25.86 -3.29 -13.65
CA VAL A 243 -24.76 -4.21 -13.95
C VAL A 243 -25.29 -5.57 -14.38
N VAL A 244 -26.26 -6.14 -13.65
CA VAL A 244 -26.89 -7.42 -14.01
C VAL A 244 -27.53 -7.35 -15.40
N SER A 245 -28.27 -6.28 -15.70
CA SER A 245 -28.86 -6.08 -17.04
C SER A 245 -27.79 -5.95 -18.13
N ALA A 246 -26.65 -5.30 -17.83
CA ALA A 246 -25.54 -5.19 -18.76
C ALA A 246 -24.86 -6.55 -19.01
N ILE A 247 -24.68 -7.36 -17.96
CA ILE A 247 -24.12 -8.72 -18.09
C ILE A 247 -25.04 -9.58 -18.97
N HIS A 248 -26.36 -9.56 -18.75
CA HIS A 248 -27.30 -10.29 -19.60
C HIS A 248 -27.20 -9.84 -21.06
N ARG A 249 -27.15 -8.54 -21.34
CA ARG A 249 -27.03 -8.01 -22.68
C ARG A 249 -25.73 -8.36 -23.39
N LEU A 250 -24.60 -8.32 -22.67
CA LEU A 250 -23.25 -8.46 -23.24
C LEU A 250 -22.79 -9.92 -23.33
N ALA A 251 -23.12 -10.72 -22.32
CA ALA A 251 -22.58 -12.06 -22.14
C ALA A 251 -23.63 -13.18 -22.23
N ASP A 252 -24.93 -12.85 -22.13
CA ASP A 252 -26.05 -13.80 -22.21
C ASP A 252 -25.82 -15.05 -21.32
N PRO A 253 -25.66 -14.89 -19.99
CA PRO A 253 -25.48 -16.00 -19.07
C PRO A 253 -26.78 -16.78 -18.86
N ASP A 254 -26.65 -18.04 -18.41
CA ASP A 254 -27.79 -18.89 -18.05
C ASP A 254 -28.43 -18.43 -16.72
N SER A 255 -27.58 -18.03 -15.75
CA SER A 255 -28.04 -17.48 -14.48
C SER A 255 -27.04 -16.49 -13.88
N ILE A 256 -27.55 -15.59 -13.06
CA ILE A 256 -26.74 -14.69 -12.22
C ILE A 256 -27.31 -14.76 -10.81
N ASP A 257 -26.47 -15.03 -9.83
CA ASP A 257 -26.80 -15.03 -8.40
C ASP A 257 -25.87 -14.07 -7.65
N ILE A 258 -26.41 -13.35 -6.65
CA ILE A 258 -25.66 -12.36 -5.88
C ILE A 258 -25.65 -12.76 -4.42
N GLU A 259 -24.46 -12.90 -3.85
CA GLU A 259 -24.24 -13.17 -2.45
C GLU A 259 -23.60 -11.96 -1.77
N ALA A 260 -24.29 -11.36 -0.81
CA ALA A 260 -23.88 -10.17 -0.10
C ALA A 260 -23.23 -10.51 1.26
N ASP A 261 -22.73 -9.48 1.95
CA ASP A 261 -22.17 -9.54 3.31
C ASP A 261 -20.98 -10.50 3.46
N LEU A 262 -20.15 -10.58 2.44
CA LEU A 262 -18.97 -11.42 2.41
C LEU A 262 -17.75 -10.73 3.01
N ALA A 263 -16.82 -11.55 3.51
CA ALA A 263 -15.47 -11.14 3.86
C ALA A 263 -14.45 -11.90 2.99
N LEU A 264 -13.47 -11.18 2.49
CA LEU A 264 -12.31 -11.78 1.84
C LEU A 264 -11.20 -11.97 2.88
N ILE A 265 -10.61 -13.15 2.90
CA ILE A 265 -9.49 -13.50 3.79
C ILE A 265 -8.30 -13.88 2.90
N ALA A 266 -7.21 -13.14 3.05
CA ALA A 266 -5.94 -13.45 2.41
C ALA A 266 -5.02 -14.20 3.38
N VAL A 267 -4.53 -15.34 2.94
CA VAL A 267 -3.48 -16.10 3.63
C VAL A 267 -2.20 -15.93 2.79
N VAL A 268 -1.21 -15.26 3.37
CA VAL A 268 0.02 -14.88 2.67
C VAL A 268 1.20 -15.65 3.24
N GLY A 269 2.03 -16.22 2.38
CA GLY A 269 3.22 -16.94 2.82
C GLY A 269 4.10 -17.46 1.68
N ARG A 270 5.40 -17.47 1.91
CA ARG A 270 6.41 -17.98 0.95
C ARG A 270 6.44 -19.50 0.86
N GLY A 271 5.96 -20.20 1.88
CA GLY A 271 5.95 -21.65 1.98
C GLY A 271 4.75 -22.36 1.36
N MET A 272 3.84 -21.62 0.72
CA MET A 272 2.59 -22.15 0.16
C MET A 272 2.73 -22.56 -1.32
N LYS A 273 3.83 -23.24 -1.68
CA LYS A 273 4.02 -23.77 -3.04
C LYS A 273 3.57 -25.21 -3.09
#